data_6424d59c05f476dec28da54b9c211612
#
_entry.id   6424d59c05f476dec28da54b9c211612
#
_cell.length_a   1.000
_cell.length_b   1.000
_cell.length_c   1.000
_cell.angle_alpha   90.00
_cell.angle_beta   90.00
_cell.angle_gamma   90.00
#
_symmetry.space_group_name_H-M   'P 1'
#
loop_
_entity.id
_entity.type
_entity.pdbx_description
1 polymer ?
#
loop_
_entity_poly.entity_id
_entity_poly.type
_entity_poly.pdbx_seq_one_letter_code
_entity_poly.pdbx_strand_id
1 'polypeptide(L)'
;SGSTGKPKGAGNRHSALSNRLCWMQQAYGLGVGDTVLQKTPFSFDVSVWEFFWPLMSGARLVVAAPGDHRDPAKLVALINREGVDTLHFVPSMLQAFLQDEDVVSCTSLKRIVCSGEALPADAQQQVFAKLPQAGLYNLYGPTEAAIDVTHWSCVEEDKDAVPIGRPIANLACYILDGNLEPVPVGVLGELYLAGRGLARGYHQRPGLTAERFVASPFVAGERMYRTGDLARYRA
;
A
#
# COMPACT_ATOMS: atom_id res chain seq x y z
N SER A 1 2.84 14.27 3.45
CA SER A 1 3.00 15.70 3.13
C SER A 1 1.65 16.39 3.26
N GLY A 2 1.56 17.42 4.09
CA GLY A 2 0.29 18.11 4.25
C GLY A 2 0.00 19.04 3.08
N SER A 3 -1.23 19.06 2.60
CA SER A 3 -1.77 20.02 1.64
C SER A 3 -1.61 21.50 2.11
N THR A 4 -1.21 21.72 3.35
CA THR A 4 -1.01 23.03 4.01
C THR A 4 0.47 23.42 4.12
N GLY A 5 1.38 22.78 3.42
CA GLY A 5 2.80 23.17 3.33
C GLY A 5 3.70 22.82 4.52
N LYS A 6 3.17 22.40 5.66
CA LYS A 6 3.98 21.92 6.80
C LYS A 6 3.86 20.40 6.95
N PRO A 7 4.97 19.63 7.06
CA PRO A 7 4.94 18.19 7.28
C PRO A 7 4.08 17.82 8.50
N LYS A 8 3.36 16.70 8.40
CA LYS A 8 2.58 16.10 9.49
C LYS A 8 3.26 14.81 9.93
N GLY A 9 3.63 14.69 11.18
CA GLY A 9 4.14 13.45 11.74
C GLY A 9 3.00 12.61 12.34
N ALA A 10 2.67 11.48 11.74
CA ALA A 10 1.72 10.53 12.31
C ALA A 10 2.44 9.58 13.27
N GLY A 11 1.95 9.50 14.51
CA GLY A 11 2.56 8.67 15.57
C GLY A 11 2.07 7.23 15.53
N ASN A 12 2.63 6.40 14.67
CA ASN A 12 2.27 4.99 14.60
C ASN A 12 2.80 4.18 15.77
N ARG A 13 2.04 3.16 16.18
CA ARG A 13 2.44 2.22 17.24
C ARG A 13 3.24 1.08 16.65
N HIS A 14 4.20 0.52 17.38
CA HIS A 14 4.89 -0.71 16.97
C HIS A 14 3.91 -1.87 16.75
N SER A 15 2.84 -1.96 17.53
CA SER A 15 1.79 -2.97 17.34
C SER A 15 1.04 -2.83 16.01
N ALA A 16 0.90 -1.61 15.48
CA ALA A 16 0.29 -1.37 14.17
C ALA A 16 1.21 -1.86 13.04
N LEU A 17 2.50 -1.53 13.11
CA LEU A 17 3.51 -2.02 12.16
C LEU A 17 3.65 -3.54 12.22
N SER A 18 3.71 -4.13 13.43
CA SER A 18 3.74 -5.58 13.61
C SER A 18 2.51 -6.25 12.98
N ASN A 19 1.31 -5.71 13.22
CA ASN A 19 0.08 -6.20 12.59
C ASN A 19 0.17 -6.20 11.07
N ARG A 20 0.66 -5.10 10.48
CA ARG A 20 0.81 -4.95 9.03
C ARG A 20 1.82 -5.97 8.45
N LEU A 21 2.98 -6.13 9.10
CA LEU A 21 4.03 -7.05 8.64
C LEU A 21 3.62 -8.52 8.81
N CYS A 22 2.99 -8.89 9.94
CA CYS A 22 2.49 -10.24 10.17
C CYS A 22 1.39 -10.61 9.16
N TRP A 23 0.45 -9.68 8.88
CA TRP A 23 -0.54 -9.90 7.83
C TRP A 23 0.12 -10.10 6.47
N MET A 24 1.11 -9.28 6.11
CA MET A 24 1.82 -9.38 4.82
C MET A 24 2.52 -10.74 4.69
N GLN A 25 3.11 -11.23 5.77
CA GLN A 25 3.70 -12.56 5.82
C GLN A 25 2.67 -13.68 5.61
N GLN A 26 1.49 -13.56 6.20
CA GLN A 26 0.41 -14.53 6.02
C GLN A 26 -0.17 -14.50 4.60
N ALA A 27 -0.31 -13.31 4.02
CA ALA A 27 -0.91 -13.12 2.70
C ALA A 27 0.01 -13.54 1.55
N TYR A 28 1.31 -13.26 1.67
CA TYR A 28 2.24 -13.37 0.54
C TYR A 28 3.37 -14.40 0.74
N GLY A 29 3.67 -14.78 1.97
CA GLY A 29 4.58 -15.90 2.28
C GLY A 29 6.02 -15.70 1.80
N LEU A 30 6.71 -14.67 2.29
CA LEU A 30 8.13 -14.46 2.01
C LEU A 30 8.99 -15.45 2.81
N GLY A 31 10.07 -15.97 2.23
CA GLY A 31 10.96 -16.92 2.90
C GLY A 31 12.41 -16.87 2.46
N VAL A 32 13.19 -17.80 3.01
CA VAL A 32 14.59 -18.01 2.62
C VAL A 32 14.68 -18.30 1.12
N GLY A 33 15.50 -17.55 0.41
CA GLY A 33 15.65 -17.64 -1.04
C GLY A 33 14.84 -16.60 -1.84
N ASP A 34 13.89 -15.93 -1.19
CA ASP A 34 13.23 -14.75 -1.78
C ASP A 34 14.10 -13.50 -1.65
N THR A 35 13.93 -12.55 -2.56
CA THR A 35 14.72 -11.31 -2.62
C THR A 35 13.81 -10.10 -2.76
N VAL A 36 13.82 -9.23 -1.76
CA VAL A 36 13.06 -7.98 -1.74
C VAL A 36 13.95 -6.81 -2.14
N LEU A 37 13.45 -5.96 -3.02
CA LEU A 37 14.12 -4.70 -3.39
C LEU A 37 13.63 -3.55 -2.49
N GLN A 38 14.55 -2.96 -1.75
CA GLN A 38 14.34 -1.68 -1.09
C GLN A 38 14.76 -0.55 -2.03
N LYS A 39 13.80 0.27 -2.47
CA LYS A 39 14.02 1.41 -3.34
C LYS A 39 13.19 2.64 -2.98
N THR A 40 12.17 2.46 -2.15
CA THR A 40 11.30 3.56 -1.71
C THR A 40 12.08 4.47 -0.74
N PRO A 41 12.11 5.80 -0.97
CA PRO A 41 12.73 6.72 -0.03
C PRO A 41 12.16 6.51 1.39
N PHE A 42 13.02 6.45 2.40
CA PHE A 42 12.62 6.13 3.77
C PHE A 42 11.69 7.17 4.41
N SER A 43 11.52 8.34 3.78
CA SER A 43 10.52 9.35 4.16
C SER A 43 9.07 8.92 3.87
N PHE A 44 8.87 7.88 3.06
CA PHE A 44 7.58 7.23 2.83
C PHE A 44 7.48 5.96 3.67
N ASP A 45 6.36 5.78 4.35
CA ASP A 45 6.15 4.67 5.29
C ASP A 45 6.11 3.29 4.63
N VAL A 46 5.85 3.19 3.33
CA VAL A 46 6.01 1.97 2.54
C VAL A 46 7.41 1.36 2.69
N SER A 47 8.46 2.19 2.80
CA SER A 47 9.83 1.71 3.00
C SER A 47 9.99 0.83 4.24
N VAL A 48 9.12 0.97 5.24
CA VAL A 48 9.18 0.20 6.47
C VAL A 48 9.03 -1.30 6.20
N TRP A 49 8.08 -1.71 5.35
CA TRP A 49 7.95 -3.11 5.02
C TRP A 49 9.05 -3.61 4.08
N GLU A 50 9.56 -2.75 3.18
CA GLU A 50 10.70 -3.10 2.32
C GLU A 50 11.94 -3.47 3.16
N PHE A 51 12.16 -2.77 4.31
CA PHE A 51 13.26 -3.08 5.22
C PHE A 51 12.96 -4.28 6.13
N PHE A 52 11.83 -4.26 6.82
CA PHE A 52 11.62 -5.16 7.96
C PHE A 52 11.03 -6.52 7.57
N TRP A 53 10.21 -6.59 6.54
CA TRP A 53 9.60 -7.85 6.15
C TRP A 53 10.61 -8.91 5.68
N PRO A 54 11.57 -8.62 4.78
CA PRO A 54 12.60 -9.59 4.43
C PRO A 54 13.47 -10.01 5.62
N LEU A 55 13.88 -9.07 6.47
CA LEU A 55 14.69 -9.38 7.65
C LEU A 55 13.96 -10.27 8.66
N MET A 56 12.67 -10.05 8.85
CA MET A 56 11.81 -10.85 9.73
C MET A 56 11.56 -12.25 9.18
N SER A 57 11.59 -12.44 7.86
CA SER A 57 11.28 -13.70 7.18
C SER A 57 12.51 -14.51 6.77
N GLY A 58 13.73 -14.00 6.98
CA GLY A 58 14.98 -14.61 6.55
C GLY A 58 15.22 -14.50 5.04
N ALA A 59 14.50 -13.61 4.35
CA ALA A 59 14.71 -13.30 2.94
C ALA A 59 15.88 -12.33 2.73
N ARG A 60 16.37 -12.24 1.51
CA ARG A 60 17.43 -11.31 1.14
C ARG A 60 16.88 -9.92 0.88
N LEU A 61 17.53 -8.90 1.43
CA LEU A 61 17.25 -7.50 1.16
C LEU A 61 18.30 -6.94 0.20
N VAL A 62 17.87 -6.44 -0.94
CA VAL A 62 18.69 -5.68 -1.89
C VAL A 62 18.32 -4.20 -1.78
N VAL A 63 19.32 -3.34 -1.67
CA VAL A 63 19.11 -1.88 -1.56
C VAL A 63 19.54 -1.23 -2.86
N ALA A 64 18.63 -0.50 -3.50
CA ALA A 64 18.91 0.27 -4.71
C ALA A 64 19.81 1.47 -4.39
N ALA A 65 20.66 1.86 -5.33
CA ALA A 65 21.46 3.07 -5.17
C ALA A 65 20.56 4.32 -5.21
N PRO A 66 21.00 5.42 -4.56
CA PRO A 66 20.23 6.66 -4.57
C PRO A 66 19.91 7.14 -5.99
N GLY A 67 18.64 7.34 -6.29
CA GLY A 67 18.16 7.79 -7.59
C GLY A 67 17.78 6.67 -8.57
N ASP A 68 18.24 5.44 -8.40
CA ASP A 68 17.95 4.33 -9.32
C ASP A 68 16.45 4.00 -9.39
N HIS A 69 15.70 4.29 -8.34
CA HIS A 69 14.24 4.08 -8.33
C HIS A 69 13.47 4.88 -9.39
N ARG A 70 14.12 5.91 -10.00
CA ARG A 70 13.53 6.76 -11.05
C ARG A 70 13.95 6.36 -12.47
N ASP A 71 14.82 5.38 -12.60
CA ASP A 71 15.40 4.96 -13.87
C ASP A 71 14.96 3.52 -14.18
N PRO A 72 14.01 3.31 -15.11
CA PRO A 72 13.51 1.98 -15.47
C PRO A 72 14.61 1.01 -15.88
N ALA A 73 15.55 1.44 -16.73
CA ALA A 73 16.62 0.57 -17.22
C ALA A 73 17.54 0.09 -16.09
N LYS A 74 17.85 0.98 -15.13
CA LYS A 74 18.62 0.59 -13.93
C LYS A 74 17.85 -0.36 -13.05
N LEU A 75 16.54 -0.19 -12.92
CA LEU A 75 15.70 -1.13 -12.16
C LEU A 75 15.67 -2.50 -12.83
N VAL A 76 15.47 -2.58 -14.15
CA VAL A 76 15.54 -3.84 -14.92
C VAL A 76 16.90 -4.53 -14.70
N ALA A 77 18.00 -3.80 -14.88
CA ALA A 77 19.33 -4.33 -14.69
C ALA A 77 19.56 -4.85 -13.25
N LEU A 78 19.07 -4.11 -12.23
CA LEU A 78 19.19 -4.48 -10.83
C LEU A 78 18.34 -5.72 -10.50
N ILE A 79 17.10 -5.78 -10.98
CA ILE A 79 16.19 -6.91 -10.78
C ILE A 79 16.82 -8.19 -11.34
N ASN A 80 17.34 -8.14 -12.59
CA ASN A 80 17.94 -9.28 -13.26
C ASN A 80 19.26 -9.71 -12.60
N ARG A 81 20.13 -8.76 -12.25
CA ARG A 81 21.42 -9.05 -11.62
C ARG A 81 21.25 -9.69 -10.25
N GLU A 82 20.32 -9.21 -9.46
CA GLU A 82 20.12 -9.64 -8.08
C GLU A 82 19.03 -10.71 -7.92
N GLY A 83 18.30 -11.06 -8.99
CA GLY A 83 17.19 -12.00 -8.91
C GLY A 83 16.09 -11.53 -7.97
N VAL A 84 15.73 -10.24 -8.05
CA VAL A 84 14.66 -9.67 -7.23
C VAL A 84 13.33 -10.31 -7.59
N ASP A 85 12.58 -10.77 -6.61
CA ASP A 85 11.27 -11.37 -6.82
C ASP A 85 10.11 -10.53 -6.24
N THR A 86 10.40 -9.60 -5.34
CA THR A 86 9.38 -8.80 -4.66
C THR A 86 9.81 -7.34 -4.60
N LEU A 87 8.93 -6.45 -5.08
CA LEU A 87 9.16 -5.00 -5.00
C LEU A 87 7.86 -4.21 -4.95
N HIS A 88 7.97 -2.95 -4.54
CA HIS A 88 6.89 -1.99 -4.52
C HIS A 88 6.98 -1.00 -5.68
N PHE A 89 5.84 -0.53 -6.17
CA PHE A 89 5.72 0.65 -7.03
C PHE A 89 4.60 1.58 -6.57
N VAL A 90 4.83 2.87 -6.67
CA VAL A 90 3.73 3.82 -6.84
C VAL A 90 3.24 3.66 -8.28
N PRO A 91 1.93 3.63 -8.57
CA PRO A 91 1.39 3.37 -9.91
C PRO A 91 2.00 4.19 -11.05
N SER A 92 2.27 5.47 -10.84
CA SER A 92 2.95 6.30 -11.84
C SER A 92 4.38 5.81 -12.18
N MET A 93 5.10 5.29 -11.20
CA MET A 93 6.43 4.69 -11.41
C MET A 93 6.33 3.29 -12.05
N LEU A 94 5.28 2.52 -11.73
CA LEU A 94 5.01 1.26 -12.43
C LEU A 94 4.79 1.50 -13.92
N GLN A 95 3.96 2.50 -14.28
CA GLN A 95 3.74 2.86 -15.68
C GLN A 95 5.06 3.22 -16.39
N ALA A 96 5.92 4.01 -15.75
CA ALA A 96 7.24 4.34 -16.31
C ALA A 96 8.13 3.09 -16.48
N PHE A 97 8.15 2.18 -15.49
CA PHE A 97 8.89 0.93 -15.54
C PHE A 97 8.42 0.02 -16.68
N LEU A 98 7.11 -0.04 -16.91
CA LEU A 98 6.51 -0.85 -17.97
C LEU A 98 6.77 -0.30 -19.39
N GLN A 99 7.25 0.94 -19.56
CA GLN A 99 7.64 1.47 -20.87
C GLN A 99 9.01 0.97 -21.33
N ASP A 100 9.84 0.46 -20.43
CA ASP A 100 11.11 -0.13 -20.81
C ASP A 100 10.88 -1.44 -21.58
N GLU A 101 11.56 -1.59 -22.73
CA GLU A 101 11.39 -2.77 -23.60
C GLU A 101 11.92 -4.04 -22.94
N ASP A 102 12.96 -3.91 -22.10
CA ASP A 102 13.63 -5.02 -21.44
C ASP A 102 12.90 -5.50 -20.17
N VAL A 103 11.77 -4.87 -19.79
CA VAL A 103 10.99 -5.27 -18.61
C VAL A 103 10.57 -6.74 -18.65
N VAL A 104 10.33 -7.28 -19.83
CA VAL A 104 9.98 -8.70 -20.05
C VAL A 104 11.08 -9.67 -19.61
N SER A 105 12.32 -9.21 -19.47
CA SER A 105 13.45 -9.99 -18.98
C SER A 105 13.43 -10.17 -17.45
N CYS A 106 12.62 -9.42 -16.72
CA CYS A 106 12.51 -9.50 -15.27
C CYS A 106 11.73 -10.76 -14.82
N THR A 107 12.17 -11.92 -15.27
CA THR A 107 11.48 -13.22 -15.05
C THR A 107 11.53 -13.72 -13.62
N SER A 108 12.40 -13.15 -12.77
CA SER A 108 12.48 -13.45 -11.35
C SER A 108 11.32 -12.87 -10.54
N LEU A 109 10.61 -11.86 -11.06
CA LEU A 109 9.54 -11.19 -10.35
C LEU A 109 8.37 -12.15 -10.08
N LYS A 110 7.98 -12.26 -8.82
CA LYS A 110 6.84 -13.03 -8.33
C LYS A 110 5.75 -12.13 -7.77
N ARG A 111 6.13 -10.99 -7.15
CA ARG A 111 5.22 -10.11 -6.42
C ARG A 111 5.51 -8.66 -6.72
N ILE A 112 4.55 -7.97 -7.32
CA ILE A 112 4.56 -6.53 -7.55
C ILE A 112 3.48 -5.92 -6.67
N VAL A 113 3.88 -5.12 -5.69
CA VAL A 113 2.97 -4.44 -4.76
C VAL A 113 2.83 -2.99 -5.19
N CYS A 114 1.61 -2.52 -5.36
CA CYS A 114 1.31 -1.13 -5.70
C CYS A 114 0.54 -0.45 -4.58
N SER A 115 0.91 0.78 -4.23
CA SER A 115 0.16 1.64 -3.33
C SER A 115 0.54 3.12 -3.48
N GLY A 116 -0.20 4.00 -2.78
CA GLY A 116 0.07 5.43 -2.74
C GLY A 116 -0.65 6.27 -3.78
N GLU A 117 -1.13 5.68 -4.86
CA GLU A 117 -1.97 6.29 -5.91
C GLU A 117 -3.01 5.28 -6.39
N ALA A 118 -4.03 5.74 -7.13
CA ALA A 118 -4.96 4.84 -7.80
C ALA A 118 -4.22 4.04 -8.89
N LEU A 119 -4.34 2.71 -8.86
CA LEU A 119 -3.76 1.84 -9.89
C LEU A 119 -4.62 1.87 -11.15
N PRO A 120 -4.12 2.41 -12.29
CA PRO A 120 -4.86 2.41 -13.53
C PRO A 120 -5.04 1.00 -14.11
N ALA A 121 -6.21 0.72 -14.68
CA ALA A 121 -6.50 -0.58 -15.27
C ALA A 121 -5.57 -0.93 -16.44
N ASP A 122 -5.15 0.06 -17.23
CA ASP A 122 -4.20 -0.13 -18.33
C ASP A 122 -2.81 -0.55 -17.82
N ALA A 123 -2.35 0.01 -16.69
CA ALA A 123 -1.09 -0.42 -16.07
C ALA A 123 -1.19 -1.87 -15.56
N GLN A 124 -2.32 -2.25 -14.96
CA GLN A 124 -2.60 -3.64 -14.57
C GLN A 124 -2.53 -4.58 -15.79
N GLN A 125 -3.20 -4.25 -16.89
CA GLN A 125 -3.19 -5.07 -18.10
C GLN A 125 -1.79 -5.20 -18.71
N GLN A 126 -0.98 -4.13 -18.65
CA GLN A 126 0.41 -4.19 -19.10
C GLN A 126 1.28 -5.11 -18.22
N VAL A 127 1.05 -5.15 -16.90
CA VAL A 127 1.75 -6.12 -16.03
C VAL A 127 1.41 -7.54 -16.44
N PHE A 128 0.14 -7.88 -16.62
CA PHE A 128 -0.26 -9.23 -17.02
C PHE A 128 0.29 -9.63 -18.40
N ALA A 129 0.37 -8.68 -19.35
CA ALA A 129 0.90 -8.93 -20.67
C ALA A 129 2.44 -9.11 -20.69
N LYS A 130 3.17 -8.29 -19.90
CA LYS A 130 4.65 -8.25 -19.94
C LYS A 130 5.31 -9.13 -18.89
N LEU A 131 4.65 -9.35 -17.76
CA LEU A 131 5.16 -10.08 -16.59
C LEU A 131 4.13 -11.12 -16.08
N PRO A 132 3.68 -12.05 -16.93
CA PRO A 132 2.58 -12.97 -16.59
C PRO A 132 2.87 -13.90 -15.41
N GLN A 133 4.13 -14.07 -15.05
CA GLN A 133 4.55 -14.87 -13.89
C GLN A 133 4.41 -14.12 -12.56
N ALA A 134 4.26 -12.78 -12.59
CA ALA A 134 4.23 -11.95 -11.39
C ALA A 134 2.79 -11.66 -10.93
N GLY A 135 2.50 -11.94 -9.66
CA GLY A 135 1.27 -11.45 -9.04
C GLY A 135 1.32 -9.94 -8.83
N LEU A 136 0.25 -9.24 -9.19
CA LEU A 136 0.07 -7.81 -8.94
C LEU A 136 -0.91 -7.60 -7.80
N TYR A 137 -0.54 -6.76 -6.85
CA TYR A 137 -1.32 -6.49 -5.65
C TYR A 137 -1.51 -4.98 -5.49
N ASN A 138 -2.77 -4.55 -5.43
CA ASN A 138 -3.12 -3.15 -5.19
C ASN A 138 -3.49 -2.95 -3.73
N LEU A 139 -2.76 -2.09 -3.04
CA LEU A 139 -2.96 -1.77 -1.63
C LEU A 139 -3.31 -0.29 -1.48
N TYR A 140 -4.09 0.01 -0.46
CA TYR A 140 -4.45 1.38 -0.11
C TYR A 140 -4.33 1.58 1.40
N GLY A 141 -3.80 2.71 1.79
CA GLY A 141 -3.76 3.18 3.17
C GLY A 141 -3.00 4.48 3.32
N PRO A 142 -3.43 5.34 4.27
CA PRO A 142 -2.67 6.51 4.66
C PRO A 142 -1.67 6.15 5.77
N THR A 143 -0.63 6.95 5.92
CA THR A 143 0.34 6.84 7.03
C THR A 143 -0.32 6.84 8.41
N GLU A 144 -1.46 7.48 8.55
CA GLU A 144 -2.28 7.53 9.76
C GLU A 144 -2.89 6.18 10.17
N ALA A 145 -2.77 5.17 9.30
CA ALA A 145 -3.25 3.81 9.57
C ALA A 145 -2.18 2.73 9.28
N ALA A 146 -0.91 3.09 9.42
CA ALA A 146 0.27 2.24 9.32
C ALA A 146 0.42 1.54 7.95
N ILE A 147 0.75 2.32 6.95
CA ILE A 147 1.16 1.95 5.58
C ILE A 147 -0.04 1.63 4.70
N ASP A 148 -0.61 0.44 4.81
CA ASP A 148 -1.74 0.00 3.99
C ASP A 148 -2.80 -0.67 4.86
N VAL A 149 -4.06 -0.42 4.53
CA VAL A 149 -5.25 -0.86 5.27
C VAL A 149 -6.07 -1.87 4.48
N THR A 150 -6.06 -1.76 3.16
CA THR A 150 -6.77 -2.70 2.29
C THR A 150 -5.82 -3.31 1.28
N HIS A 151 -6.22 -4.45 0.75
CA HIS A 151 -5.51 -5.12 -0.32
C HIS A 151 -6.45 -5.76 -1.34
N TRP A 152 -6.01 -5.81 -2.58
CA TRP A 152 -6.62 -6.50 -3.69
C TRP A 152 -5.57 -7.29 -4.47
N SER A 153 -5.83 -8.59 -4.69
CA SER A 153 -5.06 -9.36 -5.67
C SER A 153 -5.67 -9.07 -7.03
N CYS A 154 -4.93 -8.39 -7.89
CA CYS A 154 -5.41 -7.97 -9.19
C CYS A 154 -5.72 -9.17 -10.09
N VAL A 155 -6.79 -9.06 -10.87
CA VAL A 155 -7.24 -10.07 -11.82
C VAL A 155 -7.55 -9.43 -13.18
N GLU A 156 -7.49 -10.22 -14.25
CA GLU A 156 -7.66 -9.70 -15.62
C GLU A 156 -9.04 -9.10 -15.90
N GLU A 157 -10.05 -9.53 -15.12
CA GLU A 157 -11.43 -9.07 -15.24
C GLU A 157 -11.64 -7.63 -14.79
N ASP A 158 -10.73 -7.04 -14.02
CA ASP A 158 -10.81 -5.65 -13.55
C ASP A 158 -10.41 -4.64 -14.65
N LYS A 159 -11.20 -4.59 -15.74
CA LYS A 159 -10.86 -3.77 -16.93
C LYS A 159 -11.20 -2.29 -16.79
N ASP A 160 -12.22 -1.96 -16.01
CA ASP A 160 -12.70 -0.58 -15.89
C ASP A 160 -12.03 0.19 -14.75
N ALA A 161 -11.83 -0.48 -13.61
CA ALA A 161 -11.19 0.11 -12.44
C ALA A 161 -10.66 -0.98 -11.52
N VAL A 162 -9.44 -0.81 -11.04
CA VAL A 162 -8.82 -1.71 -10.07
C VAL A 162 -9.32 -1.38 -8.66
N PRO A 163 -9.93 -2.34 -7.95
CA PRO A 163 -10.39 -2.11 -6.58
C PRO A 163 -9.23 -1.83 -5.61
N ILE A 164 -9.51 -1.09 -4.54
CA ILE A 164 -8.61 -1.05 -3.38
C ILE A 164 -8.77 -2.28 -2.48
N GLY A 165 -9.78 -3.10 -2.73
CA GLY A 165 -9.99 -4.39 -2.11
C GLY A 165 -10.64 -4.35 -0.74
N ARG A 166 -10.21 -5.27 0.14
CA ARG A 166 -10.79 -5.51 1.47
C ARG A 166 -9.80 -5.17 2.58
N PRO A 167 -10.30 -4.84 3.79
CA PRO A 167 -9.43 -4.59 4.93
C PRO A 167 -8.50 -5.76 5.23
N ILE A 168 -7.27 -5.43 5.60
CA ILE A 168 -6.31 -6.41 6.12
C ILE A 168 -6.68 -6.80 7.56
N ALA A 169 -5.99 -7.81 8.10
CA ALA A 169 -6.29 -8.34 9.43
C ALA A 169 -6.32 -7.25 10.52
N ASN A 170 -7.32 -7.32 11.40
CA ASN A 170 -7.52 -6.43 12.55
C ASN A 170 -7.76 -4.95 12.20
N LEU A 171 -8.20 -4.68 10.95
CA LEU A 171 -8.61 -3.37 10.47
C LEU A 171 -10.05 -3.43 9.95
N ALA A 172 -10.71 -2.30 9.94
CA ALA A 172 -12.04 -2.14 9.38
C ALA A 172 -12.10 -0.87 8.51
N CYS A 173 -12.93 -0.94 7.46
CA CYS A 173 -13.26 0.18 6.58
C CYS A 173 -14.76 0.41 6.64
N TYR A 174 -15.16 1.66 6.82
CA TYR A 174 -16.55 2.09 6.77
C TYR A 174 -16.68 3.15 5.68
N ILE A 175 -17.74 3.06 4.88
CA ILE A 175 -18.09 4.10 3.91
C ILE A 175 -19.36 4.75 4.43
N LEU A 176 -19.22 6.02 4.83
CA LEU A 176 -20.24 6.72 5.63
C LEU A 176 -20.73 7.98 4.92
N ASP A 177 -21.94 8.37 5.22
CA ASP A 177 -22.51 9.66 4.85
C ASP A 177 -22.09 10.79 5.82
N GLY A 178 -22.66 11.99 5.63
CA GLY A 178 -22.37 13.15 6.47
C GLY A 178 -22.87 13.03 7.92
N ASN A 179 -23.72 12.05 8.22
CA ASN A 179 -24.25 11.75 9.56
C ASN A 179 -23.53 10.58 10.22
N LEU A 180 -22.47 10.08 9.61
CA LEU A 180 -21.72 8.88 10.01
C LEU A 180 -22.55 7.58 9.94
N GLU A 181 -23.56 7.53 9.07
CA GLU A 181 -24.33 6.33 8.80
C GLU A 181 -23.77 5.57 7.58
N PRO A 182 -23.74 4.22 7.61
CA PRO A 182 -23.25 3.43 6.48
C PRO A 182 -24.08 3.65 5.22
N VAL A 183 -23.40 3.86 4.09
CA VAL A 183 -24.09 3.99 2.80
C VAL A 183 -24.34 2.62 2.17
N PRO A 184 -25.43 2.46 1.37
CA PRO A 184 -25.70 1.24 0.62
C PRO A 184 -24.62 0.91 -0.41
N VAL A 185 -24.56 -0.37 -0.85
CA VAL A 185 -23.69 -0.83 -1.93
C VAL A 185 -23.91 0.02 -3.19
N GLY A 186 -22.81 0.45 -3.82
CA GLY A 186 -22.81 1.30 -5.01
C GLY A 186 -22.92 2.80 -4.75
N VAL A 187 -23.33 3.23 -3.55
CA VAL A 187 -23.44 4.64 -3.18
C VAL A 187 -22.09 5.18 -2.71
N LEU A 188 -21.74 6.39 -3.14
CA LEU A 188 -20.53 7.09 -2.69
C LEU A 188 -20.69 7.62 -1.27
N GLY A 189 -19.69 7.39 -0.44
CA GLY A 189 -19.54 7.98 0.89
C GLY A 189 -18.09 8.25 1.20
N GLU A 190 -17.81 8.90 2.32
CA GLU A 190 -16.44 9.12 2.80
C GLU A 190 -15.91 7.85 3.46
N LEU A 191 -14.65 7.49 3.15
CA LEU A 191 -13.98 6.33 3.71
C LEU A 191 -13.42 6.65 5.11
N TYR A 192 -13.78 5.81 6.08
CA TYR A 192 -13.26 5.84 7.44
C TYR A 192 -12.54 4.52 7.75
N LEU A 193 -11.43 4.62 8.47
CA LEU A 193 -10.59 3.49 8.83
C LEU A 193 -10.60 3.28 10.34
N ALA A 194 -10.63 2.02 10.79
CA ALA A 194 -10.63 1.68 12.22
C ALA A 194 -9.75 0.47 12.51
N GLY A 195 -9.43 0.25 13.77
CA GLY A 195 -8.75 -0.94 14.26
C GLY A 195 -7.28 -0.71 14.62
N ARG A 196 -6.51 -1.80 14.65
CA ARG A 196 -5.14 -1.86 15.21
C ARG A 196 -4.12 -0.99 14.48
N GLY A 197 -4.34 -0.69 13.20
CA GLY A 197 -3.43 0.11 12.38
C GLY A 197 -3.44 1.60 12.70
N LEU A 198 -4.47 2.11 13.41
CA LEU A 198 -4.60 3.55 13.63
C LEU A 198 -3.47 4.14 14.45
N ALA A 199 -2.91 5.25 13.94
CA ALA A 199 -1.95 6.08 14.65
C ALA A 199 -2.56 6.66 15.94
N ARG A 200 -1.68 7.09 16.85
CA ARG A 200 -2.08 7.83 18.07
C ARG A 200 -2.69 9.18 17.72
N GLY A 201 -2.24 9.78 16.63
CA GLY A 201 -2.57 11.11 16.15
C GLY A 201 -1.35 11.77 15.52
N TYR A 202 -1.46 13.07 15.28
CA TYR A 202 -0.37 13.89 14.74
C TYR A 202 0.49 14.49 15.84
N HIS A 203 1.80 14.38 15.67
CA HIS A 203 2.78 14.95 16.62
C HIS A 203 2.60 16.46 16.77
N GLN A 204 2.42 16.93 18.01
CA GLN A 204 2.22 18.33 18.37
C GLN A 204 1.09 19.07 17.61
N ARG A 205 0.06 18.31 17.15
CA ARG A 205 -1.10 18.88 16.46
C ARG A 205 -2.43 18.32 17.01
N PRO A 206 -2.79 18.68 18.27
CA PRO A 206 -3.99 18.12 18.92
C PRO A 206 -5.28 18.49 18.18
N GLY A 207 -5.43 19.71 17.66
CA GLY A 207 -6.61 20.13 16.91
C GLY A 207 -6.83 19.30 15.66
N LEU A 208 -5.78 19.13 14.83
CA LEU A 208 -5.85 18.29 13.64
C LEU A 208 -6.10 16.82 14.00
N THR A 209 -5.53 16.35 15.12
CA THR A 209 -5.78 14.99 15.60
C THR A 209 -7.27 14.81 15.95
N ALA A 210 -7.87 15.74 16.68
CA ALA A 210 -9.28 15.68 17.04
C ALA A 210 -10.21 15.77 15.81
N GLU A 211 -9.82 16.54 14.79
CA GLU A 211 -10.57 16.67 13.53
C GLU A 211 -10.58 15.36 12.72
N ARG A 212 -9.46 14.64 12.70
CA ARG A 212 -9.28 13.48 11.84
C ARG A 212 -9.47 12.12 12.51
N PHE A 213 -9.19 12.04 13.82
CA PHE A 213 -9.39 10.81 14.60
C PHE A 213 -10.64 10.97 15.47
N VAL A 214 -11.77 10.62 14.89
CA VAL A 214 -13.10 10.81 15.51
C VAL A 214 -13.53 9.57 16.31
N ALA A 215 -14.47 9.74 17.24
CA ALA A 215 -15.04 8.60 17.96
C ALA A 215 -15.79 7.67 16.98
N SER A 216 -15.68 6.37 17.20
CA SER A 216 -16.45 5.38 16.43
C SER A 216 -17.89 5.31 16.94
N PRO A 217 -18.90 5.46 16.07
CA PRO A 217 -20.29 5.21 16.47
C PRO A 217 -20.61 3.71 16.57
N PHE A 218 -19.73 2.83 16.07
CA PHE A 218 -19.96 1.39 16.00
C PHE A 218 -19.36 0.61 17.15
N VAL A 219 -18.25 1.10 17.72
CA VAL A 219 -17.53 0.41 18.80
C VAL A 219 -17.19 1.42 19.90
N ALA A 220 -17.80 1.24 21.08
CA ALA A 220 -17.59 2.12 22.21
C ALA A 220 -16.12 2.20 22.63
N GLY A 221 -15.60 3.40 22.83
CA GLY A 221 -14.22 3.66 23.23
C GLY A 221 -13.18 3.56 22.10
N GLU A 222 -13.58 3.18 20.90
CA GLU A 222 -12.70 3.15 19.74
C GLU A 222 -12.78 4.43 18.91
N ARG A 223 -11.81 4.57 18.01
CA ARG A 223 -11.72 5.73 17.09
C ARG A 223 -11.71 5.25 15.65
N MET A 224 -12.13 6.14 14.76
CA MET A 224 -11.95 6.01 13.32
C MET A 224 -11.07 7.15 12.81
N TYR A 225 -10.30 6.88 11.78
CA TYR A 225 -9.60 7.91 11.01
C TYR A 225 -10.44 8.32 9.81
N ARG A 226 -10.73 9.61 9.73
CA ARG A 226 -11.42 10.25 8.63
C ARG A 226 -10.43 10.54 7.50
N THR A 227 -10.51 9.77 6.39
CA THR A 227 -9.52 9.87 5.31
C THR A 227 -9.68 11.12 4.46
N GLY A 228 -10.90 11.54 4.18
CA GLY A 228 -11.25 12.53 3.19
C GLY A 228 -11.41 11.95 1.77
N ASP A 229 -11.18 10.65 1.60
CA ASP A 229 -11.34 9.97 0.33
C ASP A 229 -12.78 9.48 0.15
N LEU A 230 -13.30 9.57 -1.07
CA LEU A 230 -14.61 9.02 -1.43
C LEU A 230 -14.46 7.59 -1.96
N ALA A 231 -15.30 6.70 -1.47
CA ALA A 231 -15.32 5.31 -1.88
C ALA A 231 -16.77 4.79 -2.01
N ARG A 232 -16.90 3.60 -2.60
CA ARG A 232 -18.16 2.85 -2.62
C ARG A 232 -17.88 1.36 -2.55
N TYR A 233 -18.79 0.61 -1.95
CA TYR A 233 -18.75 -0.84 -2.03
C TYR A 233 -19.13 -1.29 -3.45
N ARG A 234 -18.38 -2.24 -4.00
CA ARG A 234 -18.79 -2.98 -5.21
C ARG A 234 -19.70 -4.15 -4.81
N ALA A 235 -20.64 -4.50 -5.66
CA ALA A 235 -21.50 -5.67 -5.53
C ALA A 235 -20.68 -6.96 -5.65
#